data_5b94dbaa96babc7bf2a7fadf9948f340
#
_entry.id   5b94dbaa96babc7bf2a7fadf9948f340
#
_cell.length_a   1.000
_cell.length_b   1.000
_cell.length_c   1.000
_cell.angle_alpha   90.00
_cell.angle_beta   90.00
_cell.angle_gamma   90.00
#
_symmetry.space_group_name_H-M   'P 1'
#
loop_
_entity.id
_entity.type
_entity.pdbx_description
1 polymer ?
#
loop_
_entity_poly.entity_id
_entity_poly.type
_entity_poly.pdbx_seq_one_letter_code
_entity_poly.pdbx_strand_id
1 'polypeptide(L)'
;MEYTNVRYSITLNDAQIDYLADESQGISRMKCFATFLRMAVKDPRKEERKNFSVFLYTGQFMVSKVELAEAWGCDRKTATRIIREFNQMDILRSEASNRTTVHTLKCLSVWFTGQGMVKNRHFTIDPIVRPIVKPERTAKRAPGAYSDCSCKKDEDKTSVL
;
A
#
# COMPACT_ATOMS: atom_id res chain seq x y z
N MET A 1 -9.20 -21.66 -19.17
CA MET A 1 -9.07 -20.65 -18.10
C MET A 1 -9.25 -19.28 -18.73
N GLU A 2 -10.38 -18.68 -18.46
CA GLU A 2 -10.54 -17.30 -18.83
C GLU A 2 -9.63 -16.47 -17.92
N TYR A 3 -8.53 -16.02 -18.45
CA TYR A 3 -7.79 -14.94 -17.82
C TYR A 3 -8.67 -13.69 -17.97
N THR A 4 -9.51 -13.46 -17.00
CA THR A 4 -10.12 -12.16 -16.85
C THR A 4 -8.99 -11.16 -16.75
N ASN A 5 -8.87 -10.29 -17.72
CA ASN A 5 -7.79 -9.31 -17.82
C ASN A 5 -8.03 -8.21 -16.76
N VAL A 6 -7.82 -8.58 -15.50
CA VAL A 6 -7.97 -7.68 -14.37
C VAL A 6 -6.64 -6.99 -14.10
N ARG A 7 -6.65 -5.68 -14.07
CA ARG A 7 -5.50 -4.87 -13.69
C ARG A 7 -5.74 -4.30 -12.30
N TYR A 8 -4.67 -4.13 -11.56
CA TYR A 8 -4.69 -3.67 -10.17
C TYR A 8 -3.93 -2.36 -10.04
N SER A 9 -4.50 -1.40 -9.32
CA SER A 9 -3.80 -0.20 -8.90
C SER A 9 -3.44 -0.35 -7.43
N ILE A 10 -2.15 -0.47 -7.13
CA ILE A 10 -1.63 -0.80 -5.80
C ILE A 10 -0.64 0.28 -5.42
N THR A 11 -0.70 0.72 -4.18
CA THR A 11 0.25 1.68 -3.61
C THR A 11 1.00 1.02 -2.49
N LEU A 12 2.32 0.97 -2.61
CA LEU A 12 3.22 0.38 -1.62
C LEU A 12 4.34 1.36 -1.32
N ASN A 13 4.81 1.38 -0.09
CA ASN A 13 6.03 2.09 0.27
C ASN A 13 7.26 1.17 0.14
N ASP A 14 8.45 1.74 0.26
CA ASP A 14 9.70 0.99 0.08
C ASP A 14 9.81 -0.21 1.01
N ALA A 15 9.45 -0.06 2.27
CA ALA A 15 9.52 -1.16 3.23
C ALA A 15 8.57 -2.30 2.87
N GLN A 16 7.40 -1.99 2.35
CA GLN A 16 6.44 -2.99 1.88
C GLN A 16 6.96 -3.71 0.63
N ILE A 17 7.61 -2.96 -0.26
CA ILE A 17 8.23 -3.55 -1.46
C ILE A 17 9.36 -4.49 -1.06
N ASP A 18 10.24 -4.07 -0.17
CA ASP A 18 11.33 -4.90 0.32
C ASP A 18 10.82 -6.18 1.00
N TYR A 19 9.78 -6.05 1.81
CA TYR A 19 9.15 -7.20 2.45
C TYR A 19 8.59 -8.19 1.43
N LEU A 20 7.92 -7.71 0.39
CA LEU A 20 7.33 -8.57 -0.65
C LEU A 20 8.39 -9.23 -1.51
N ALA A 21 9.54 -8.58 -1.69
CA ALA A 21 10.65 -9.09 -2.48
C ALA A 21 11.50 -10.12 -1.72
N ASP A 22 11.37 -10.21 -0.41
CA ASP A 22 12.15 -11.12 0.42
C ASP A 22 11.70 -12.57 0.24
N GLU A 23 12.60 -13.41 -0.22
CA GLU A 23 12.39 -14.85 -0.40
C GLU A 23 13.17 -15.69 0.62
N SER A 24 13.83 -15.06 1.59
CA SER A 24 14.76 -15.73 2.51
C SER A 24 14.13 -16.83 3.37
N GLN A 25 12.82 -16.86 3.50
CA GLN A 25 12.13 -17.78 4.39
C GLN A 25 11.35 -18.90 3.65
N GLY A 26 11.72 -19.20 2.44
CA GLY A 26 11.22 -20.38 1.72
C GLY A 26 9.84 -20.23 1.06
N ILE A 27 9.08 -19.20 1.40
CA ILE A 27 7.79 -18.91 0.74
C ILE A 27 7.84 -17.50 0.20
N SER A 28 7.55 -17.36 -1.09
CA SER A 28 7.49 -16.05 -1.73
C SER A 28 6.35 -15.23 -1.14
N ARG A 29 6.69 -14.11 -0.51
CA ARG A 29 5.70 -13.13 0.00
C ARG A 29 4.85 -12.56 -1.12
N MET A 30 5.47 -12.36 -2.28
CA MET A 30 4.74 -11.89 -3.46
C MET A 30 3.68 -12.88 -3.93
N LYS A 31 3.96 -14.17 -3.84
CA LYS A 31 2.97 -15.21 -4.15
C LYS A 31 1.80 -15.18 -3.18
N CYS A 32 2.07 -15.00 -1.89
CA CYS A 32 1.03 -14.84 -0.88
C CYS A 32 0.18 -13.59 -1.13
N PHE A 33 0.83 -12.50 -1.47
CA PHE A 33 0.16 -11.24 -1.80
C PHE A 33 -0.75 -11.38 -3.03
N ALA A 34 -0.26 -12.06 -4.07
CA ALA A 34 -1.07 -12.34 -5.26
C ALA A 34 -2.33 -13.14 -4.93
N THR A 35 -2.24 -14.06 -3.98
CA THR A 35 -3.41 -14.81 -3.50
C THR A 35 -4.45 -13.87 -2.90
N PHE A 36 -4.04 -12.94 -2.05
CA PHE A 36 -4.94 -11.95 -1.45
C PHE A 36 -5.61 -11.05 -2.50
N LEU A 37 -4.85 -10.60 -3.49
CA LEU A 37 -5.38 -9.77 -4.57
C LEU A 37 -6.49 -10.48 -5.34
N ARG A 38 -6.35 -11.79 -5.55
CA ARG A 38 -7.34 -12.58 -6.28
C ARG A 38 -8.56 -12.92 -5.45
N MET A 39 -8.39 -13.08 -4.14
CA MET A 39 -9.47 -13.40 -3.22
C MET A 39 -10.37 -12.23 -2.89
N ALA A 40 -9.84 -11.01 -2.92
CA ALA A 40 -10.58 -9.82 -2.55
C ALA A 40 -11.81 -9.64 -3.45
N VAL A 41 -12.97 -9.51 -2.84
CA VAL A 41 -14.23 -9.34 -3.57
C VAL A 41 -14.29 -7.95 -4.19
N LYS A 42 -14.79 -7.89 -5.42
CA LYS A 42 -14.98 -6.62 -6.13
C LYS A 42 -16.36 -6.03 -5.84
N ASP A 43 -17.34 -6.87 -5.69
CA ASP A 43 -18.72 -6.47 -5.40
C ASP A 43 -19.12 -6.94 -4.02
N PRO A 44 -19.83 -6.09 -3.24
CA PRO A 44 -20.32 -6.50 -1.94
C PRO A 44 -21.23 -7.72 -2.07
N ARG A 45 -20.99 -8.73 -1.27
CA ARG A 45 -21.76 -9.96 -1.32
C ARG A 45 -21.80 -10.66 0.02
N LYS A 46 -22.85 -11.42 0.22
CA LYS A 46 -22.97 -12.33 1.35
C LYS A 46 -22.26 -13.62 0.98
N GLU A 47 -21.31 -14.03 1.80
CA GLU A 47 -20.64 -15.32 1.65
C GLU A 47 -21.14 -16.27 2.71
N GLU A 48 -21.61 -17.42 2.27
CA GLU A 48 -22.19 -18.42 3.15
C GLU A 48 -21.23 -19.60 3.33
N ARG A 49 -21.10 -20.04 4.55
CA ARG A 49 -20.38 -21.23 4.94
C ARG A 49 -21.35 -22.16 5.68
N LYS A 50 -20.94 -23.40 5.87
CA LYS A 50 -21.80 -24.47 6.39
C LYS A 50 -22.62 -24.10 7.63
N ASN A 51 -22.11 -23.26 8.51
CA ASN A 51 -22.76 -22.93 9.78
C ASN A 51 -22.87 -21.43 10.07
N PHE A 52 -22.52 -20.58 9.12
CA PHE A 52 -22.57 -19.12 9.29
C PHE A 52 -22.50 -18.40 7.96
N SER A 53 -22.86 -17.14 7.97
CA SER A 53 -22.70 -16.26 6.82
C SER A 53 -22.07 -14.95 7.24
N VAL A 54 -21.30 -14.36 6.32
CA VAL A 54 -20.64 -13.08 6.53
C VAL A 54 -20.88 -12.21 5.31
N PHE A 55 -21.14 -10.93 5.54
CA PHE A 55 -21.25 -9.97 4.46
C PHE A 55 -19.86 -9.36 4.21
N LEU A 56 -19.38 -9.45 2.98
CA LEU A 56 -18.10 -8.92 2.57
C LEU A 56 -18.31 -7.67 1.73
N TYR A 57 -17.57 -6.63 2.06
CA TYR A 57 -17.53 -5.41 1.28
C TYR A 57 -16.38 -5.45 0.28
N THR A 58 -16.43 -4.58 -0.71
CA THR A 58 -15.37 -4.45 -1.73
C THR A 58 -14.00 -4.32 -1.07
N GLY A 59 -13.06 -5.15 -1.47
CA GLY A 59 -11.70 -5.18 -0.92
C GLY A 59 -11.51 -6.12 0.25
N GLN A 60 -12.57 -6.78 0.68
CA GLN A 60 -12.51 -7.79 1.74
C GLN A 60 -12.54 -9.20 1.17
N PHE A 61 -12.09 -10.15 1.96
CA PHE A 61 -12.20 -11.58 1.67
C PHE A 61 -12.20 -12.37 2.96
N MET A 62 -12.77 -13.54 2.91
CA MET A 62 -12.86 -14.45 4.03
C MET A 62 -12.11 -15.72 3.70
N VAL A 63 -11.15 -16.08 4.51
CA VAL A 63 -10.36 -17.30 4.34
C VAL A 63 -9.83 -17.76 5.69
N SER A 64 -9.78 -19.06 5.89
CA SER A 64 -9.19 -19.62 7.10
C SER A 64 -7.67 -19.80 6.95
N LYS A 65 -6.98 -19.89 8.08
CA LYS A 65 -5.55 -20.17 8.09
C LYS A 65 -5.20 -21.53 7.49
N VAL A 66 -6.12 -22.48 7.56
CA VAL A 66 -5.95 -23.80 6.98
C VAL A 66 -6.02 -23.72 5.46
N GLU A 67 -7.02 -23.04 4.94
CA GLU A 67 -7.17 -22.84 3.50
C GLU A 67 -5.96 -22.10 2.90
N LEU A 68 -5.42 -21.10 3.62
CA LEU A 68 -4.22 -20.41 3.17
C LEU A 68 -2.98 -21.31 3.22
N ALA A 69 -2.84 -22.10 4.25
CA ALA A 69 -1.73 -23.04 4.37
C ALA A 69 -1.72 -24.05 3.22
N GLU A 70 -2.89 -24.56 2.87
CA GLU A 70 -3.07 -25.47 1.72
C GLU A 70 -2.74 -24.76 0.40
N ALA A 71 -3.26 -23.56 0.21
CA ALA A 71 -3.02 -22.79 -1.01
C ALA A 71 -1.53 -22.44 -1.21
N TRP A 72 -0.80 -22.24 -0.13
CA TRP A 72 0.62 -21.87 -0.16
C TRP A 72 1.55 -23.08 -0.04
N GLY A 73 1.02 -24.27 0.25
CA GLY A 73 1.82 -25.47 0.44
C GLY A 73 2.69 -25.41 1.68
N CYS A 74 2.19 -24.84 2.77
CA CYS A 74 2.92 -24.70 4.03
C CYS A 74 2.09 -25.15 5.22
N ASP A 75 2.70 -25.17 6.39
CA ASP A 75 1.99 -25.48 7.62
C ASP A 75 1.16 -24.29 8.14
N ARG A 76 0.22 -24.58 9.02
CA ARG A 76 -0.66 -23.57 9.62
C ARG A 76 0.08 -22.51 10.42
N LYS A 77 1.21 -22.88 11.06
CA LYS A 77 2.00 -21.92 11.83
C LYS A 77 2.67 -20.92 10.92
N THR A 78 3.20 -21.37 9.81
CA THR A 78 3.80 -20.52 8.78
C THR A 78 2.76 -19.58 8.16
N ALA A 79 1.59 -20.10 7.80
CA ALA A 79 0.50 -19.25 7.28
C ALA A 79 0.10 -18.18 8.30
N THR A 80 -0.01 -18.55 9.58
CA THR A 80 -0.35 -17.61 10.65
C THR A 80 0.71 -16.52 10.81
N ARG A 81 1.98 -16.89 10.70
CA ARG A 81 3.10 -15.94 10.77
C ARG A 81 3.05 -14.96 9.60
N ILE A 82 2.85 -15.45 8.40
CA ILE A 82 2.76 -14.62 7.20
C ILE A 82 1.61 -13.62 7.32
N ILE A 83 0.42 -14.06 7.73
CA ILE A 83 -0.72 -13.16 7.93
C ILE A 83 -0.37 -12.07 8.94
N ARG A 84 0.31 -12.41 10.03
CA ARG A 84 0.73 -11.44 11.04
C ARG A 84 1.70 -10.42 10.46
N GLU A 85 2.66 -10.86 9.67
CA GLU A 85 3.62 -9.99 9.01
C GLU A 85 2.93 -9.01 8.06
N PHE A 86 1.98 -9.49 7.25
CA PHE A 86 1.20 -8.62 6.35
C PHE A 86 0.38 -7.58 7.12
N ASN A 87 -0.13 -7.93 8.30
CA ASN A 87 -0.81 -6.96 9.16
C ASN A 87 0.17 -5.94 9.75
N GLN A 88 1.35 -6.38 10.16
CA GLN A 88 2.39 -5.48 10.68
C GLN A 88 2.89 -4.51 9.62
N MET A 89 2.95 -4.94 8.37
CA MET A 89 3.34 -4.10 7.24
C MET A 89 2.21 -3.19 6.75
N ASP A 90 1.05 -3.24 7.36
CA ASP A 90 -0.12 -2.45 7.00
C ASP A 90 -0.63 -2.67 5.56
N ILE A 91 -0.30 -3.81 4.98
CA ILE A 91 -0.82 -4.24 3.68
C ILE A 91 -2.22 -4.84 3.83
N LEU A 92 -2.42 -5.54 4.94
CA LEU A 92 -3.63 -6.29 5.25
C LEU A 92 -4.12 -5.93 6.64
N ARG A 93 -5.43 -5.89 6.82
CA ARG A 93 -6.06 -5.83 8.14
C ARG A 93 -6.91 -7.06 8.32
N SER A 94 -6.68 -7.80 9.40
CA SER A 94 -7.40 -9.03 9.69
C SER A 94 -8.23 -8.89 10.95
N GLU A 95 -9.50 -9.19 10.85
CA GLU A 95 -10.45 -9.16 11.95
C GLU A 95 -10.98 -10.56 12.19
N ALA A 96 -10.60 -11.13 13.32
CA ALA A 96 -11.03 -12.48 13.70
C ALA A 96 -12.34 -12.42 14.48
N SER A 97 -13.26 -13.26 14.08
CA SER A 97 -14.46 -13.56 14.86
C SER A 97 -14.36 -14.99 15.42
N ASN A 98 -15.34 -15.38 16.21
CA ASN A 98 -15.36 -16.74 16.79
C ASN A 98 -15.39 -17.87 15.75
N ARG A 99 -15.76 -17.56 14.51
CA ARG A 99 -15.99 -18.58 13.48
C ARG A 99 -15.11 -18.42 12.24
N THR A 100 -14.62 -17.22 11.98
CA THR A 100 -13.84 -16.94 10.78
C THR A 100 -12.98 -15.69 10.93
N THR A 101 -12.13 -15.46 9.95
CA THR A 101 -11.35 -14.23 9.85
C THR A 101 -11.69 -13.53 8.55
N VAL A 102 -12.03 -12.27 8.65
CA VAL A 102 -12.22 -11.38 7.50
C VAL A 102 -10.96 -10.54 7.34
N HIS A 103 -10.46 -10.52 6.14
CA HIS A 103 -9.28 -9.76 5.78
C HIS A 103 -9.66 -8.61 4.87
N THR A 104 -9.03 -7.47 5.06
CA THR A 104 -9.25 -6.26 4.27
C THR A 104 -7.93 -5.82 3.65
N LEU A 105 -7.88 -5.67 2.34
CA LEU A 105 -6.70 -5.13 1.65
C LEU A 105 -6.68 -3.62 1.74
N LYS A 106 -5.57 -3.08 2.24
CA LYS A 106 -5.40 -1.64 2.45
C LYS A 106 -4.64 -0.93 1.34
N CYS A 107 -3.78 -1.63 0.65
CA CYS A 107 -2.90 -1.07 -0.37
C CYS A 107 -3.49 -1.05 -1.78
N LEU A 108 -4.56 -1.77 -2.01
CA LEU A 108 -5.21 -1.86 -3.32
C LEU A 108 -6.28 -0.78 -3.45
N SER A 109 -6.13 0.11 -4.42
CA SER A 109 -7.05 1.22 -4.61
C SER A 109 -8.16 0.93 -5.63
N VAL A 110 -7.81 0.29 -6.73
CA VAL A 110 -8.74 0.13 -7.86
C VAL A 110 -8.48 -1.19 -8.57
N TRP A 111 -9.55 -1.84 -9.01
CA TRP A 111 -9.53 -2.88 -10.03
C TRP A 111 -10.01 -2.29 -11.36
N PHE A 112 -9.30 -2.60 -12.42
CA PHE A 112 -9.76 -2.34 -13.78
C PHE A 112 -10.18 -3.67 -14.39
N THR A 113 -11.45 -3.81 -14.70
CA THR A 113 -12.03 -5.01 -15.29
C THR A 113 -12.57 -4.70 -16.68
N GLY A 114 -12.93 -5.73 -17.43
CA GLY A 114 -13.59 -5.55 -18.72
C GLY A 114 -14.92 -4.79 -18.65
N GLN A 115 -15.50 -4.72 -17.45
CA GLN A 115 -16.79 -4.04 -17.23
C GLN A 115 -16.63 -2.64 -16.65
N GLY A 116 -15.40 -2.22 -16.35
CA GLY A 116 -15.13 -0.90 -15.80
C GLY A 116 -14.18 -0.89 -14.61
N MET A 117 -14.27 0.16 -13.84
CA MET A 117 -13.37 0.44 -12.72
C MET A 117 -14.12 0.25 -11.40
N VAL A 118 -13.54 -0.53 -10.50
CA VAL A 118 -14.09 -0.77 -9.16
C VAL A 118 -13.13 -0.18 -8.14
N LYS A 119 -13.63 0.68 -7.27
CA LYS A 119 -12.83 1.33 -6.22
C LYS A 119 -12.93 0.57 -4.91
N ASN A 120 -11.80 0.40 -4.26
CA ASN A 120 -11.73 -0.18 -2.93
C ASN A 120 -11.96 0.92 -1.87
N ARG A 121 -13.04 0.82 -1.11
CA ARG A 121 -13.36 1.78 -0.05
C ARG A 121 -12.42 1.70 1.15
N HIS A 122 -11.72 0.62 1.30
CA HIS A 122 -10.79 0.39 2.43
C HIS A 122 -9.36 0.82 2.12
N PHE A 123 -9.14 1.34 0.92
CA PHE A 123 -7.83 1.86 0.55
C PHE A 123 -7.46 3.04 1.44
N THR A 124 -6.32 2.93 2.08
CA THR A 124 -5.78 4.00 2.93
C THR A 124 -4.31 4.20 2.61
N ILE A 125 -3.94 5.44 2.40
CA ILE A 125 -2.52 5.83 2.30
C ILE A 125 -2.11 6.31 3.68
N ASP A 126 -0.98 5.80 4.14
CA ASP A 126 -0.41 6.29 5.39
C ASP A 126 -0.08 7.78 5.24
N PRO A 127 -0.61 8.65 6.10
CA PRO A 127 -0.35 10.08 6.03
C PRO A 127 1.11 10.46 6.27
N ILE A 128 1.94 9.55 6.70
CA ILE A 128 3.37 9.78 6.93
C ILE A 128 4.14 10.01 5.63
N VAL A 129 3.60 9.58 4.51
CA VAL A 129 4.21 9.80 3.20
C VAL A 129 3.76 11.13 2.60
N ARG A 130 3.75 12.19 3.38
CA ARG A 130 3.78 13.52 2.78
C ARG A 130 5.20 13.74 2.30
N PRO A 131 5.40 14.03 1.01
CA PRO A 131 6.72 14.47 0.59
C PRO A 131 7.07 15.67 1.45
N ILE A 132 8.18 15.57 2.14
CA ILE A 132 8.72 16.71 2.85
C ILE A 132 9.14 17.67 1.76
N VAL A 133 8.26 18.57 1.43
CA VAL A 133 8.62 19.73 0.60
C VAL A 133 9.53 20.56 1.47
N LYS A 134 10.81 20.33 1.30
CA LYS A 134 11.77 21.18 1.96
C LYS A 134 11.52 22.60 1.45
N PRO A 135 11.27 23.54 2.34
CA PRO A 135 11.11 24.91 1.91
C PRO A 135 12.34 25.31 1.10
N GLU A 136 12.10 25.85 -0.02
CA GLU A 136 13.18 26.26 -0.89
C GLU A 136 14.02 27.31 -0.19
N ARG A 137 15.17 26.89 0.26
CA ARG A 137 16.09 27.77 0.92
C ARG A 137 16.70 28.78 -0.05
N THR A 138 16.60 28.44 -1.30
CA THR A 138 17.21 29.28 -2.33
C THR A 138 16.55 30.62 -2.46
N ALA A 139 15.27 30.70 -2.24
CA ALA A 139 14.57 31.94 -2.38
C ALA A 139 15.04 33.01 -1.41
N LYS A 140 15.54 32.60 -0.26
CA LYS A 140 15.95 33.57 0.74
C LYS A 140 17.34 34.09 0.51
N ARG A 141 18.14 33.42 -0.24
CA ARG A 141 19.49 33.86 -0.49
C ARG A 141 19.55 34.96 -1.51
N ALA A 142 18.78 34.79 -2.52
CA ALA A 142 18.93 35.65 -3.67
C ALA A 142 18.76 37.14 -3.35
N PRO A 143 17.74 37.53 -2.66
CA PRO A 143 17.58 38.96 -2.42
C PRO A 143 18.66 39.54 -1.53
N GLY A 144 19.11 38.79 -0.57
CA GLY A 144 20.09 39.30 0.32
C GLY A 144 21.43 39.54 -0.30
N ALA A 145 21.86 38.62 -1.08
CA ALA A 145 23.16 38.74 -1.70
C ALA A 145 23.19 39.82 -2.75
N TYR A 146 22.09 40.05 -3.37
CA TYR A 146 22.06 40.94 -4.48
C TYR A 146 22.11 42.36 -4.09
N SER A 147 21.43 42.75 -3.09
CA SER A 147 21.35 44.13 -2.71
C SER A 147 22.65 44.65 -2.17
N ASP A 148 23.39 43.78 -1.59
CA ASP A 148 24.61 44.27 -0.93
C ASP A 148 25.68 44.64 -1.89
N CYS A 149 25.74 43.92 -2.97
CA CYS A 149 26.87 44.13 -3.83
C CYS A 149 26.78 45.37 -4.69
N SER A 150 25.60 45.74 -5.01
CA SER A 150 25.47 46.75 -6.02
C SER A 150 25.70 48.13 -5.50
N CYS A 151 25.44 48.32 -4.26
CA CYS A 151 25.42 49.69 -3.79
C CYS A 151 26.77 50.28 -3.59
N LYS A 152 27.69 49.44 -3.25
CA LYS A 152 28.91 50.01 -2.72
C LYS A 152 29.87 50.47 -3.74
N LYS A 153 29.79 49.96 -4.85
CA LYS A 153 30.82 50.23 -5.78
C LYS A 153 30.73 51.58 -6.41
N ASP A 154 29.59 52.06 -6.39
CA ASP A 154 29.36 53.18 -7.21
C ASP A 154 29.92 54.44 -6.64
N GLU A 155 29.99 54.52 -5.39
CA GLU A 155 30.44 55.78 -4.86
C GLU A 155 31.89 56.02 -4.94
N ASP A 156 32.56 54.94 -5.05
CA ASP A 156 33.97 55.14 -4.99
C ASP A 156 34.55 55.87 -6.16
N LYS A 157 33.85 55.72 -7.20
CA LYS A 157 34.41 56.31 -8.38
C LYS A 157 34.34 57.77 -8.39
N THR A 158 33.37 58.24 -7.79
CA THR A 158 33.14 59.65 -7.89
C THR A 158 34.10 60.46 -7.15
N SER A 159 34.66 59.89 -6.19
CA SER A 159 35.60 60.72 -5.42
C SER A 159 36.87 60.98 -6.10
N VAL A 160 37.03 60.34 -7.11
CA VAL A 160 38.29 60.53 -7.75
C VAL A 160 38.26 61.73 -8.59
N LEU A 161 38.76 62.54 -8.53
CA LEU A 161 38.75 63.64 -9.39
C LEU A 161 40.03 64.42 -9.56
#